data_6ab32c18df0c30ab6a3e42b267cc1eb8
#
_entry.id   6ab32c18df0c30ab6a3e42b267cc1eb8
#
_cell.length_a   1.000
_cell.length_b   1.000
_cell.length_c   1.000
_cell.angle_alpha   90.00
_cell.angle_beta   90.00
_cell.angle_gamma   90.00
#
_symmetry.space_group_name_H-M   'P 1'
#
loop_
_entity.id
_entity.type
_entity.pdbx_description
1 polymer ?
#
loop_
_entity_poly.entity_id
_entity_poly.type
_entity_poly.pdbx_seq_one_letter_code
_entity_poly.pdbx_strand_id
1 'polypeptide(L)'
;QYFVFAKLAWEGMDASISKSSEWFLPRKKVAYDAYLDSMIKSPAKFAGTTVAPVYRQYDLLKNFLIKYRELDQKDPWKPIVADKKSYKPGDSSEVIAQIKTRLFKLEDFKGDTTDTHYNDEFLLAVKQFQERSGMTPDGAIGPGTLTELNTPLKKRIRQLLVNMERSRWLPVQIDSNYLGVNIPEFKLHVYHADSLLWSGNVVVGQSIHKTVIFSGDMKYVVFSPYWNVPTSIVRNEVLPNMRRNKNYIKSHQMEITGYSGGLPVVRQKPGPKNSLGLVKFLFPNSYDIYLHDTPSKSLFGESSRAFSHGCIR
;
A
#
# COMPACT_ATOMS: atom_id res chain seq x y z
N GLN A 1 28.27 23.93 4.29
CA GLN A 1 27.43 23.13 5.22
C GLN A 1 25.97 23.08 4.79
N TYR A 2 25.35 24.22 4.39
CA TYR A 2 23.95 24.26 3.95
C TYR A 2 23.61 23.25 2.86
N PHE A 3 24.37 23.19 1.75
CA PHE A 3 24.06 22.28 0.63
C PHE A 3 24.10 20.80 1.03
N VAL A 4 25.06 20.42 1.89
CA VAL A 4 25.16 19.05 2.40
C VAL A 4 23.96 18.71 3.29
N PHE A 5 23.64 19.62 4.21
CA PHE A 5 22.47 19.45 5.08
C PHE A 5 21.17 19.41 4.29
N ALA A 6 20.95 20.36 3.40
CA ALA A 6 19.74 20.45 2.60
C ALA A 6 19.53 19.20 1.73
N LYS A 7 20.60 18.69 1.11
CA LYS A 7 20.54 17.45 0.34
C LYS A 7 20.11 16.27 1.20
N LEU A 8 20.75 16.05 2.34
CA LEU A 8 20.40 14.96 3.25
C LEU A 8 19.00 15.11 3.86
N ALA A 9 18.65 16.33 4.26
CA ALA A 9 17.36 16.60 4.90
C ALA A 9 16.17 16.49 3.93
N TRP A 10 16.34 16.87 2.66
CA TRP A 10 15.24 17.01 1.71
C TRP A 10 15.18 15.94 0.62
N GLU A 11 16.34 15.41 0.21
CA GLU A 11 16.38 14.29 -0.76
C GLU A 11 16.55 12.92 -0.08
N GLY A 12 17.06 12.91 1.16
CA GLY A 12 17.34 11.68 1.90
C GLY A 12 18.54 10.92 1.37
N MET A 13 18.51 9.61 1.50
CA MET A 13 19.59 8.70 1.12
C MET A 13 19.85 8.71 -0.40
N ASP A 14 21.02 8.21 -0.80
CA ASP A 14 21.43 8.11 -2.20
C ASP A 14 20.43 7.35 -3.07
N ALA A 15 20.34 7.72 -4.35
CA ALA A 15 19.41 7.14 -5.30
C ALA A 15 19.66 5.63 -5.56
N SER A 16 20.88 5.12 -5.33
CA SER A 16 21.18 3.69 -5.42
C SER A 16 20.37 2.87 -4.43
N ILE A 17 20.14 3.40 -3.21
CA ILE A 17 19.34 2.75 -2.16
C ILE A 17 17.88 2.65 -2.57
N SER A 18 17.31 3.70 -3.17
CA SER A 18 15.94 3.64 -3.66
C SER A 18 15.78 2.61 -4.78
N LYS A 19 16.73 2.54 -5.71
CA LYS A 19 16.73 1.54 -6.80
C LYS A 19 16.85 0.11 -6.27
N SER A 20 17.71 -0.15 -5.30
CA SER A 20 17.86 -1.47 -4.68
C SER A 20 16.59 -1.93 -3.94
N SER A 21 15.71 -0.97 -3.58
CA SER A 21 14.40 -1.20 -2.98
C SER A 21 13.26 -1.33 -4.02
N GLU A 22 13.58 -1.51 -5.31
CA GLU A 22 12.61 -1.57 -6.42
C GLU A 22 11.74 -0.30 -6.52
N TRP A 23 12.31 0.85 -6.13
CA TRP A 23 11.66 2.15 -6.19
C TRP A 23 12.15 2.90 -7.42
N PHE A 24 11.33 2.95 -8.45
CA PHE A 24 11.67 3.53 -9.75
C PHE A 24 10.93 4.85 -10.04
N LEU A 25 10.33 5.46 -9.02
CA LEU A 25 9.80 6.81 -9.15
C LEU A 25 10.93 7.81 -9.40
N PRO A 26 10.73 8.79 -10.29
CA PRO A 26 11.70 9.86 -10.48
C PRO A 26 11.95 10.61 -9.18
N ARG A 27 13.23 10.74 -8.81
CA ARG A 27 13.62 11.56 -7.66
C ARG A 27 13.42 13.03 -7.99
N LYS A 28 12.93 13.79 -7.02
CA LYS A 28 12.82 15.25 -7.17
C LYS A 28 14.21 15.87 -7.37
N LYS A 29 14.24 16.97 -8.11
CA LYS A 29 15.41 17.86 -8.21
C LYS A 29 15.09 19.13 -7.45
N VAL A 30 15.96 19.52 -6.52
CA VAL A 30 15.81 20.74 -5.73
C VAL A 30 16.90 21.73 -6.14
N ALA A 31 16.50 22.94 -6.52
CA ALA A 31 17.42 24.04 -6.79
C ALA A 31 17.83 24.68 -5.44
N TYR A 32 18.83 24.09 -4.79
CA TYR A 32 19.26 24.48 -3.43
C TYR A 32 19.75 25.92 -3.35
N ASP A 33 20.41 26.41 -4.40
CA ASP A 33 20.89 27.78 -4.54
C ASP A 33 19.73 28.79 -4.55
N ALA A 34 18.75 28.57 -5.40
CA ALA A 34 17.54 29.39 -5.49
C ALA A 34 16.73 29.35 -4.17
N TYR A 35 16.70 28.19 -3.51
CA TYR A 35 16.02 28.04 -2.23
C TYR A 35 16.73 28.81 -1.13
N LEU A 36 18.08 28.73 -1.05
CA LEU A 36 18.89 29.49 -0.12
C LEU A 36 18.74 31.02 -0.34
N ASP A 37 18.78 31.44 -1.60
CA ASP A 37 18.60 32.83 -1.97
C ASP A 37 17.22 33.37 -1.54
N SER A 38 16.19 32.59 -1.70
CA SER A 38 14.84 32.91 -1.22
C SER A 38 14.75 33.01 0.31
N MET A 39 15.46 32.14 1.03
CA MET A 39 15.52 32.19 2.49
C MET A 39 16.25 33.46 2.99
N ILE A 40 17.32 33.85 2.33
CA ILE A 40 18.08 35.05 2.65
C ILE A 40 17.29 36.33 2.36
N LYS A 41 16.62 36.38 1.20
CA LYS A 41 15.85 37.55 0.75
C LYS A 41 14.52 37.73 1.52
N SER A 42 13.96 36.69 2.05
CA SER A 42 12.64 36.71 2.72
C SER A 42 12.61 35.86 3.98
N PRO A 43 13.46 36.12 4.99
CA PRO A 43 13.57 35.30 6.19
C PRO A 43 12.25 35.17 6.95
N ALA A 44 11.38 36.17 6.91
CA ALA A 44 10.06 36.14 7.56
C ALA A 44 9.13 35.08 7.00
N LYS A 45 9.24 34.73 5.72
CA LYS A 45 8.45 33.63 5.11
C LYS A 45 8.84 32.25 5.64
N PHE A 46 10.05 32.12 6.17
CA PHE A 46 10.62 30.86 6.67
C PHE A 46 10.64 30.81 8.21
N ALA A 47 10.36 31.95 8.88
CA ALA A 47 10.27 32.01 10.33
C ALA A 47 9.00 31.27 10.81
N GLY A 48 9.19 30.15 11.48
CA GLY A 48 8.10 29.36 12.07
C GLY A 48 7.38 28.38 11.15
N THR A 49 7.71 28.33 9.86
CA THR A 49 7.18 27.34 8.93
C THR A 49 8.30 26.49 8.34
N THR A 50 8.23 25.19 8.53
CA THR A 50 9.11 24.24 7.83
C THR A 50 8.66 24.13 6.38
N VAL A 51 9.01 25.10 5.54
CA VAL A 51 8.80 25.00 4.09
C VAL A 51 9.92 24.14 3.49
N ALA A 52 10.11 22.94 4.03
CA ALA A 52 11.01 21.97 3.43
C ALA A 52 10.39 21.48 2.12
N PRO A 53 11.16 21.40 1.01
CA PRO A 53 10.67 20.89 -0.25
C PRO A 53 10.55 19.35 -0.20
N VAL A 54 9.66 18.86 0.65
CA VAL A 54 9.33 17.45 0.84
C VAL A 54 7.84 17.23 0.59
N TYR A 55 7.49 16.00 0.24
CA TYR A 55 6.09 15.64 0.03
C TYR A 55 5.27 15.82 1.32
N ARG A 56 4.06 16.34 1.19
CA ARG A 56 3.16 16.72 2.31
C ARG A 56 2.99 15.67 3.41
N GLN A 57 3.08 14.39 3.09
CA GLN A 57 2.99 13.31 4.09
C GLN A 57 4.17 13.27 5.06
N TYR A 58 5.30 13.89 4.73
CA TYR A 58 6.47 13.92 5.61
C TYR A 58 6.14 14.58 6.95
N ASP A 59 5.45 15.73 6.92
CA ASP A 59 5.12 16.46 8.14
C ASP A 59 4.05 15.72 8.97
N LEU A 60 3.09 15.06 8.33
CA LEU A 60 2.14 14.19 9.02
C LEU A 60 2.84 13.04 9.72
N LEU A 61 3.77 12.35 9.04
CA LEU A 61 4.58 11.27 9.63
C LEU A 61 5.46 11.78 10.78
N LYS A 62 6.01 12.99 10.67
CA LYS A 62 6.81 13.64 11.72
C LYS A 62 5.98 13.86 12.99
N ASN A 63 4.73 14.32 12.88
CA ASN A 63 3.84 14.50 14.02
C ASN A 63 3.56 13.15 14.73
N PHE A 64 3.28 12.10 13.94
CA PHE A 64 3.14 10.75 14.51
C PHE A 64 4.45 10.24 15.13
N LEU A 65 5.61 10.54 14.54
CA LEU A 65 6.90 10.14 15.10
C LEU A 65 7.13 10.77 16.48
N ILE A 66 6.81 12.06 16.65
CA ILE A 66 6.91 12.75 17.93
C ILE A 66 6.01 12.05 18.95
N LYS A 67 4.74 11.86 18.63
CA LYS A 67 3.76 11.20 19.48
C LYS A 67 4.22 9.79 19.91
N TYR A 68 4.67 8.96 18.97
CA TYR A 68 5.09 7.59 19.28
C TYR A 68 6.39 7.56 20.12
N ARG A 69 7.30 8.51 19.95
CA ARG A 69 8.49 8.66 20.80
C ARG A 69 8.14 9.05 22.22
N GLU A 70 7.24 10.01 22.39
CA GLU A 70 6.75 10.38 23.73
C GLU A 70 6.06 9.21 24.42
N LEU A 71 5.25 8.45 23.68
CA LEU A 71 4.59 7.27 24.21
C LEU A 71 5.60 6.19 24.62
N ASP A 72 6.63 5.93 23.81
CA ASP A 72 7.71 4.96 24.11
C ASP A 72 8.53 5.35 25.34
N GLN A 73 8.67 6.66 25.63
CA GLN A 73 9.34 7.16 26.83
C GLN A 73 8.49 7.03 28.09
N LYS A 74 7.15 7.21 27.97
CA LYS A 74 6.23 7.27 29.11
C LYS A 74 5.60 5.92 29.45
N ASP A 75 5.52 5.01 28.49
CA ASP A 75 4.81 3.74 28.61
C ASP A 75 5.72 2.54 28.37
N PRO A 76 5.79 1.58 29.31
CA PRO A 76 6.61 0.37 29.13
C PRO A 76 6.08 -0.56 28.04
N TRP A 77 4.91 -0.29 27.45
CA TRP A 77 4.24 -1.05 26.40
C TRP A 77 4.23 -2.57 26.66
N LYS A 78 3.81 -2.96 27.88
CA LYS A 78 3.78 -4.37 28.29
C LYS A 78 2.84 -5.16 27.38
N PRO A 79 3.22 -6.36 26.95
CA PRO A 79 2.33 -7.22 26.16
C PRO A 79 1.03 -7.52 26.91
N ILE A 80 -0.09 -7.43 26.23
CA ILE A 80 -1.39 -7.88 26.70
C ILE A 80 -1.47 -9.38 26.43
N VAL A 81 -1.72 -10.17 27.49
CA VAL A 81 -1.85 -11.63 27.41
C VAL A 81 -3.32 -12.00 27.46
N ALA A 82 -3.79 -12.75 26.46
CA ALA A 82 -5.16 -13.20 26.39
C ALA A 82 -5.45 -14.29 27.43
N ASP A 83 -6.60 -14.23 28.08
CA ASP A 83 -7.16 -15.27 28.98
C ASP A 83 -8.10 -16.24 28.20
N LYS A 84 -8.47 -15.91 26.97
CA LYS A 84 -9.29 -16.74 26.07
C LYS A 84 -8.92 -16.56 24.59
N LYS A 85 -9.47 -17.40 23.71
CA LYS A 85 -9.13 -17.41 22.29
C LYS A 85 -9.51 -16.15 21.52
N SER A 86 -10.61 -15.51 21.88
CA SER A 86 -11.05 -14.25 21.27
C SER A 86 -12.06 -13.54 22.15
N TYR A 87 -12.20 -12.22 21.96
CA TYR A 87 -13.19 -11.37 22.62
C TYR A 87 -14.13 -10.80 21.56
N LYS A 88 -15.43 -10.76 21.90
CA LYS A 88 -16.53 -10.30 21.00
C LYS A 88 -17.50 -9.43 21.81
N PRO A 89 -18.38 -8.66 21.14
CA PRO A 89 -19.43 -7.91 21.83
C PRO A 89 -20.22 -8.75 22.83
N GLY A 90 -20.44 -8.20 24.01
CA GLY A 90 -21.07 -8.86 25.14
C GLY A 90 -20.14 -9.63 26.07
N ASP A 91 -18.89 -9.83 25.70
CA ASP A 91 -17.87 -10.42 26.59
C ASP A 91 -17.48 -9.48 27.72
N SER A 92 -16.99 -10.06 28.84
CA SER A 92 -16.40 -9.31 29.94
C SER A 92 -15.07 -9.96 30.38
N SER A 93 -14.02 -9.16 30.57
CA SER A 93 -12.69 -9.58 31.02
C SER A 93 -11.83 -8.38 31.38
N GLU A 94 -10.93 -8.55 32.33
CA GLU A 94 -9.87 -7.57 32.64
C GLU A 94 -8.96 -7.28 31.44
N VAL A 95 -8.82 -8.24 30.54
CA VAL A 95 -8.06 -8.07 29.31
C VAL A 95 -8.72 -7.04 28.39
N ILE A 96 -10.06 -6.94 28.42
CA ILE A 96 -10.79 -5.91 27.64
C ILE A 96 -10.43 -4.51 28.15
N ALA A 97 -10.38 -4.29 29.47
CA ALA A 97 -9.94 -3.01 30.03
C ALA A 97 -8.50 -2.67 29.64
N GLN A 98 -7.59 -3.65 29.63
CA GLN A 98 -6.22 -3.45 29.14
C GLN A 98 -6.19 -3.05 27.65
N ILE A 99 -7.03 -3.67 26.81
CA ILE A 99 -7.12 -3.34 25.39
C ILE A 99 -7.74 -1.95 25.20
N LYS A 100 -8.79 -1.59 25.94
CA LYS A 100 -9.36 -0.23 25.94
C LYS A 100 -8.29 0.81 26.29
N THR A 101 -7.52 0.57 27.34
CA THR A 101 -6.39 1.43 27.72
C THR A 101 -5.35 1.55 26.59
N ARG A 102 -5.05 0.46 25.89
CA ARG A 102 -4.13 0.45 24.75
C ARG A 102 -4.67 1.27 23.59
N LEU A 103 -5.93 1.07 23.21
CA LEU A 103 -6.58 1.81 22.13
C LEU A 103 -6.78 3.30 22.49
N PHE A 104 -7.00 3.63 23.76
CA PHE A 104 -7.04 5.01 24.23
C PHE A 104 -5.69 5.72 24.02
N LYS A 105 -4.56 5.08 24.35
CA LYS A 105 -3.22 5.61 24.11
C LYS A 105 -2.91 5.77 22.63
N LEU A 106 -3.51 4.94 21.78
CA LEU A 106 -3.40 5.02 20.33
C LEU A 106 -4.41 5.99 19.69
N GLU A 107 -5.33 6.56 20.51
CA GLU A 107 -6.42 7.48 20.08
C GLU A 107 -7.51 6.81 19.23
N ASP A 108 -7.59 5.50 19.25
CA ASP A 108 -8.68 4.75 18.60
C ASP A 108 -9.91 4.62 19.51
N PHE A 109 -9.77 4.82 20.81
CA PHE A 109 -10.84 4.75 21.80
C PHE A 109 -10.84 5.99 22.68
N LYS A 110 -12.03 6.49 23.05
CA LYS A 110 -12.20 7.69 23.90
C LYS A 110 -13.06 7.46 25.14
N GLY A 111 -13.66 6.27 25.26
CA GLY A 111 -14.55 5.92 26.35
C GLY A 111 -13.82 5.49 27.64
N ASP A 112 -14.57 4.90 28.57
CA ASP A 112 -14.05 4.42 29.84
C ASP A 112 -13.11 3.24 29.65
N THR A 113 -11.84 3.43 30.02
CA THR A 113 -10.79 2.39 29.93
C THR A 113 -10.80 1.40 31.09
N THR A 114 -11.58 1.65 32.14
CA THR A 114 -11.68 0.77 33.31
C THR A 114 -12.83 -0.25 33.20
N ASP A 115 -13.78 0.03 32.30
CA ASP A 115 -14.90 -0.87 32.02
C ASP A 115 -14.40 -2.17 31.33
N THR A 116 -14.71 -3.31 31.94
CA THR A 116 -14.31 -4.66 31.49
C THR A 116 -15.24 -5.24 30.43
N HIS A 117 -16.36 -4.57 30.09
CA HIS A 117 -17.35 -5.06 29.15
C HIS A 117 -17.03 -4.69 27.71
N TYR A 118 -17.24 -5.62 26.78
CA TYR A 118 -17.17 -5.38 25.37
C TYR A 118 -18.49 -4.77 24.87
N ASN A 119 -18.63 -3.45 24.95
CA ASN A 119 -19.81 -2.68 24.53
C ASN A 119 -19.69 -2.21 23.06
N ASP A 120 -20.77 -1.60 22.53
CA ASP A 120 -20.83 -1.14 21.13
C ASP A 120 -19.82 -0.01 20.82
N GLU A 121 -19.56 0.89 21.76
CA GLU A 121 -18.55 1.94 21.59
C GLU A 121 -17.16 1.33 21.38
N PHE A 122 -16.82 0.34 22.17
CA PHE A 122 -15.55 -0.38 22.06
C PHE A 122 -15.49 -1.21 20.76
N LEU A 123 -16.61 -1.79 20.30
CA LEU A 123 -16.69 -2.47 19.00
C LEU A 123 -16.28 -1.55 17.86
N LEU A 124 -16.77 -0.30 17.85
CA LEU A 124 -16.40 0.69 16.83
C LEU A 124 -14.90 1.01 16.88
N ALA A 125 -14.34 1.20 18.05
CA ALA A 125 -12.91 1.43 18.25
C ALA A 125 -12.05 0.28 17.74
N VAL A 126 -12.44 -0.97 18.04
CA VAL A 126 -11.73 -2.17 17.58
C VAL A 126 -11.78 -2.27 16.05
N LYS A 127 -12.94 -2.04 15.43
CA LYS A 127 -13.07 -2.04 13.97
C LYS A 127 -12.21 -0.95 13.32
N GLN A 128 -12.18 0.24 13.88
CA GLN A 128 -11.33 1.34 13.40
C GLN A 128 -9.85 0.96 13.49
N PHE A 129 -9.41 0.39 14.62
CA PHE A 129 -8.05 -0.10 14.78
C PHE A 129 -7.69 -1.19 13.76
N GLN A 130 -8.59 -2.16 13.57
CA GLN A 130 -8.40 -3.25 12.60
C GLN A 130 -8.27 -2.68 11.17
N GLU A 131 -9.17 -1.80 10.76
CA GLU A 131 -9.16 -1.19 9.42
C GLU A 131 -7.86 -0.43 9.16
N ARG A 132 -7.46 0.49 10.05
CA ARG A 132 -6.23 1.26 9.87
C ARG A 132 -4.96 0.41 9.98
N SER A 133 -5.05 -0.78 10.57
CA SER A 133 -3.97 -1.77 10.64
C SER A 133 -3.95 -2.73 9.44
N GLY A 134 -4.84 -2.54 8.45
CA GLY A 134 -4.94 -3.39 7.26
C GLY A 134 -5.54 -4.77 7.53
N MET A 135 -6.29 -4.92 8.62
CA MET A 135 -7.01 -6.14 9.01
C MET A 135 -8.47 -6.08 8.55
N THR A 136 -9.14 -7.22 8.52
CA THR A 136 -10.60 -7.26 8.34
C THR A 136 -11.28 -6.64 9.56
N PRO A 137 -12.12 -5.60 9.43
CA PRO A 137 -12.76 -4.93 10.56
C PRO A 137 -14.00 -5.70 11.03
N ASP A 138 -13.79 -6.93 11.51
CA ASP A 138 -14.86 -7.81 12.00
C ASP A 138 -15.27 -7.52 13.46
N GLY A 139 -14.46 -6.76 14.19
CA GLY A 139 -14.66 -6.44 15.58
C GLY A 139 -14.30 -7.58 16.52
N ALA A 140 -13.79 -8.71 16.06
CA ALA A 140 -13.33 -9.79 16.93
C ALA A 140 -11.86 -9.59 17.34
N ILE A 141 -11.55 -9.62 18.61
CA ILE A 141 -10.17 -9.54 19.10
C ILE A 141 -9.63 -10.95 19.26
N GLY A 142 -9.17 -11.51 18.14
CA GLY A 142 -8.46 -12.79 18.08
C GLY A 142 -6.94 -12.64 18.19
N PRO A 143 -6.18 -13.75 18.00
CA PRO A 143 -4.71 -13.73 18.07
C PRO A 143 -4.06 -12.71 17.12
N GLY A 144 -4.61 -12.52 15.92
CA GLY A 144 -4.10 -11.54 14.95
C GLY A 144 -4.22 -10.10 15.47
N THR A 145 -5.41 -9.71 15.91
CA THR A 145 -5.65 -8.38 16.49
C THR A 145 -4.80 -8.12 17.73
N LEU A 146 -4.66 -9.13 18.59
CA LEU A 146 -3.84 -9.02 19.79
C LEU A 146 -2.33 -8.90 19.47
N THR A 147 -1.84 -9.63 18.46
CA THR A 147 -0.46 -9.50 17.97
C THR A 147 -0.20 -8.09 17.47
N GLU A 148 -1.13 -7.50 16.73
CA GLU A 148 -1.03 -6.14 16.21
C GLU A 148 -1.05 -5.09 17.33
N LEU A 149 -1.93 -5.24 18.34
CA LEU A 149 -1.97 -4.41 19.57
C LEU A 149 -0.67 -4.49 20.38
N ASN A 150 -0.02 -5.63 20.37
CA ASN A 150 1.23 -5.89 21.06
C ASN A 150 2.47 -5.49 20.26
N THR A 151 2.32 -4.97 19.05
CA THR A 151 3.47 -4.50 18.24
C THR A 151 4.26 -3.46 19.05
N PRO A 152 5.57 -3.68 19.29
CA PRO A 152 6.40 -2.76 20.08
C PRO A 152 6.44 -1.36 19.46
N LEU A 153 6.35 -0.31 20.29
CA LEU A 153 6.42 1.08 19.83
C LEU A 153 7.69 1.38 19.02
N LYS A 154 8.83 0.82 19.40
CA LYS A 154 10.10 0.93 18.66
C LYS A 154 10.01 0.40 17.23
N LYS A 155 9.19 -0.64 17.00
CA LYS A 155 8.92 -1.16 15.64
C LYS A 155 8.11 -0.15 14.83
N ARG A 156 7.09 0.49 15.44
CA ARG A 156 6.30 1.55 14.80
C ARG A 156 7.14 2.80 14.50
N ILE A 157 7.96 3.22 15.45
CA ILE A 157 8.91 4.33 15.27
C ILE A 157 9.84 4.07 14.08
N ARG A 158 10.40 2.85 13.98
CA ARG A 158 11.23 2.48 12.83
C ARG A 158 10.46 2.52 11.52
N GLN A 159 9.23 2.04 11.50
CA GLN A 159 8.35 2.09 10.32
C GLN A 159 8.07 3.54 9.89
N LEU A 160 7.80 4.44 10.85
CA LEU A 160 7.61 5.88 10.58
C LEU A 160 8.88 6.49 9.98
N LEU A 161 10.06 6.23 10.55
CA LEU A 161 11.33 6.74 10.04
C LEU A 161 11.61 6.27 8.60
N VAL A 162 11.36 5.00 8.29
CA VAL A 162 11.51 4.47 6.92
C VAL A 162 10.55 5.14 5.96
N ASN A 163 9.30 5.37 6.35
CA ASN A 163 8.33 6.04 5.50
C ASN A 163 8.59 7.55 5.36
N MET A 164 9.12 8.20 6.38
CA MET A 164 9.63 9.58 6.27
C MET A 164 10.79 9.67 5.27
N GLU A 165 11.71 8.70 5.31
CA GLU A 165 12.79 8.64 4.32
C GLU A 165 12.23 8.47 2.89
N ARG A 166 11.28 7.54 2.69
CA ARG A 166 10.61 7.34 1.40
C ARG A 166 9.86 8.57 0.91
N SER A 167 9.25 9.34 1.83
CA SER A 167 8.57 10.59 1.50
C SER A 167 9.51 11.65 0.92
N ARG A 168 10.80 11.63 1.29
CA ARG A 168 11.81 12.51 0.69
C ARG A 168 12.12 12.15 -0.76
N TRP A 169 11.87 10.91 -1.16
CA TRP A 169 12.11 10.45 -2.54
C TRP A 169 11.00 10.85 -3.51
N LEU A 170 9.83 11.22 -3.00
CA LEU A 170 8.70 11.64 -3.80
C LEU A 170 8.87 13.06 -4.34
N PRO A 171 8.24 13.39 -5.49
CA PRO A 171 8.07 14.78 -5.91
C PRO A 171 7.41 15.61 -4.82
N VAL A 172 7.77 16.89 -4.72
CA VAL A 172 7.16 17.84 -3.76
C VAL A 172 5.67 18.01 -4.06
N GLN A 173 5.36 18.10 -5.36
CA GLN A 173 4.00 18.17 -5.88
C GLN A 173 3.75 16.99 -6.79
N ILE A 174 2.59 16.41 -6.66
CA ILE A 174 2.03 15.41 -7.57
C ILE A 174 0.91 16.12 -8.33
N ASP A 175 0.62 15.69 -9.56
CA ASP A 175 -0.55 16.20 -10.28
C ASP A 175 -1.80 16.13 -9.40
N SER A 176 -2.65 17.15 -9.50
CA SER A 176 -3.89 17.22 -8.71
C SER A 176 -4.89 16.11 -9.10
N ASN A 177 -4.72 15.55 -10.30
CA ASN A 177 -5.52 14.44 -10.83
C ASN A 177 -4.63 13.22 -11.05
N TYR A 178 -4.75 12.21 -10.20
CA TYR A 178 -3.93 10.99 -10.34
C TYR A 178 -4.62 9.75 -9.77
N LEU A 179 -4.14 8.60 -10.22
CA LEU A 179 -4.44 7.29 -9.65
C LEU A 179 -3.26 6.86 -8.78
N GLY A 180 -3.49 6.63 -7.50
CA GLY A 180 -2.48 6.16 -6.57
C GLY A 180 -2.75 4.72 -6.14
N VAL A 181 -1.84 3.79 -6.44
CA VAL A 181 -1.93 2.42 -5.91
C VAL A 181 -1.05 2.30 -4.68
N ASN A 182 -1.68 2.13 -3.54
CA ASN A 182 -0.98 1.79 -2.30
C ASN A 182 -0.83 0.26 -2.21
N ILE A 183 0.32 -0.24 -2.68
CA ILE A 183 0.59 -1.68 -2.78
C ILE A 183 0.44 -2.40 -1.43
N PRO A 184 1.04 -1.92 -0.32
CA PRO A 184 0.88 -2.56 1.00
C PRO A 184 -0.55 -2.54 1.55
N GLU A 185 -1.36 -1.55 1.17
CA GLU A 185 -2.76 -1.42 1.58
C GLU A 185 -3.69 -2.24 0.69
N PHE A 186 -3.22 -2.64 -0.49
CA PHE A 186 -4.03 -3.28 -1.53
C PHE A 186 -5.20 -2.40 -1.98
N LYS A 187 -4.97 -1.09 -2.11
CA LYS A 187 -5.99 -0.13 -2.55
C LYS A 187 -5.51 0.73 -3.71
N LEU A 188 -6.45 1.04 -4.60
CA LEU A 188 -6.37 2.09 -5.59
C LEU A 188 -7.14 3.29 -5.09
N HIS A 189 -6.52 4.45 -5.13
CA HIS A 189 -7.12 5.74 -4.79
C HIS A 189 -7.18 6.62 -6.04
N VAL A 190 -8.30 7.24 -6.28
CA VAL A 190 -8.51 8.21 -7.37
C VAL A 190 -8.60 9.59 -6.75
N TYR A 191 -7.71 10.47 -7.17
CA TYR A 191 -7.69 11.87 -6.74
C TYR A 191 -8.11 12.79 -7.89
N HIS A 192 -8.90 13.78 -7.56
CA HIS A 192 -9.29 14.88 -8.44
C HIS A 192 -9.22 16.19 -7.67
N ALA A 193 -8.54 17.19 -8.23
CA ALA A 193 -8.28 18.47 -7.57
C ALA A 193 -7.78 18.30 -6.11
N ASP A 194 -6.79 17.41 -5.92
CA ASP A 194 -6.20 17.03 -4.64
C ASP A 194 -7.15 16.38 -3.62
N SER A 195 -8.40 16.18 -3.97
CA SER A 195 -9.40 15.51 -3.14
C SER A 195 -9.53 14.03 -3.51
N LEU A 196 -9.66 13.18 -2.49
CA LEU A 196 -9.93 11.76 -2.72
C LEU A 196 -11.37 11.59 -3.23
N LEU A 197 -11.49 11.22 -4.50
CA LEU A 197 -12.77 11.01 -5.17
C LEU A 197 -13.31 9.60 -4.94
N TRP A 198 -12.44 8.60 -5.00
CA TRP A 198 -12.82 7.20 -4.90
C TRP A 198 -11.67 6.33 -4.42
N SER A 199 -12.02 5.22 -3.77
CA SER A 199 -11.07 4.20 -3.32
C SER A 199 -11.66 2.81 -3.52
N GLY A 200 -10.83 1.85 -3.94
CA GLY A 200 -11.26 0.47 -4.10
C GLY A 200 -10.14 -0.53 -3.85
N ASN A 201 -10.54 -1.75 -3.51
CA ASN A 201 -9.60 -2.84 -3.31
C ASN A 201 -8.97 -3.27 -4.64
N VAL A 202 -7.67 -3.59 -4.61
CA VAL A 202 -6.93 -4.14 -5.75
C VAL A 202 -6.17 -5.40 -5.37
N VAL A 203 -5.91 -6.23 -6.38
CA VAL A 203 -5.01 -7.37 -6.28
C VAL A 203 -3.68 -6.98 -6.92
N VAL A 204 -2.58 -7.14 -6.19
CA VAL A 204 -1.22 -6.81 -6.62
C VAL A 204 -0.35 -8.05 -6.78
N GLY A 205 0.89 -7.88 -7.24
CA GLY A 205 1.85 -8.96 -7.40
C GLY A 205 2.20 -9.67 -6.11
N GLN A 206 2.34 -10.99 -6.19
CA GLN A 206 2.84 -11.82 -5.08
C GLN A 206 4.34 -11.61 -4.86
N SER A 207 4.88 -12.09 -3.73
CA SER A 207 6.27 -11.83 -3.30
C SER A 207 7.35 -12.22 -4.32
N ILE A 208 7.10 -13.26 -5.14
CA ILE A 208 8.01 -13.72 -6.19
C ILE A 208 7.82 -12.98 -7.54
N HIS A 209 6.71 -12.27 -7.70
CA HIS A 209 6.34 -11.46 -8.87
C HIS A 209 5.79 -10.12 -8.41
N LYS A 210 6.64 -9.32 -7.78
CA LYS A 210 6.21 -8.08 -7.14
C LYS A 210 5.72 -7.04 -8.15
N THR A 211 4.73 -6.27 -7.75
CA THR A 211 4.44 -4.99 -8.39
C THR A 211 5.51 -4.00 -7.97
N VAL A 212 6.30 -3.49 -8.92
CA VAL A 212 7.34 -2.48 -8.64
C VAL A 212 6.73 -1.09 -8.45
N ILE A 213 7.47 -0.20 -7.80
CA ILE A 213 7.02 1.16 -7.50
C ILE A 213 7.52 2.10 -8.62
N PHE A 214 6.61 2.60 -9.43
CA PHE A 214 6.90 3.51 -10.54
C PHE A 214 5.71 4.44 -10.82
N SER A 215 5.85 5.37 -11.73
CA SER A 215 4.78 6.22 -12.25
C SER A 215 4.76 6.19 -13.78
N GLY A 216 3.61 6.51 -14.35
CA GLY A 216 3.42 6.62 -15.79
C GLY A 216 2.10 7.28 -16.12
N ASP A 217 2.02 7.83 -17.32
CA ASP A 217 0.80 8.47 -17.84
C ASP A 217 -0.13 7.43 -18.46
N MET A 218 -1.38 7.42 -18.03
CA MET A 218 -2.40 6.58 -18.65
C MET A 218 -2.67 7.09 -20.08
N LYS A 219 -2.43 6.22 -21.06
CA LYS A 219 -2.60 6.57 -22.47
C LYS A 219 -3.81 5.92 -23.12
N TYR A 220 -4.17 4.71 -22.70
CA TYR A 220 -5.24 3.97 -23.36
C TYR A 220 -6.13 3.25 -22.35
N VAL A 221 -7.44 3.23 -22.67
CA VAL A 221 -8.44 2.37 -22.04
C VAL A 221 -8.94 1.41 -23.14
N VAL A 222 -8.75 0.11 -22.92
CA VAL A 222 -9.10 -0.93 -23.89
C VAL A 222 -10.24 -1.75 -23.34
N PHE A 223 -11.40 -1.68 -23.98
CA PHE A 223 -12.56 -2.50 -23.66
C PHE A 223 -12.50 -3.85 -24.38
N SER A 224 -13.00 -4.89 -23.71
CA SER A 224 -13.00 -6.26 -24.22
C SER A 224 -11.62 -6.67 -24.78
N PRO A 225 -10.56 -6.60 -23.94
CA PRO A 225 -9.19 -6.80 -24.41
C PRO A 225 -8.93 -8.25 -24.80
N TYR A 226 -8.10 -8.44 -25.82
CA TYR A 226 -7.34 -9.68 -25.96
C TYR A 226 -6.25 -9.74 -24.90
N TRP A 227 -5.99 -10.91 -24.35
CA TRP A 227 -4.83 -11.11 -23.49
C TRP A 227 -3.73 -11.89 -24.22
N ASN A 228 -2.70 -11.21 -24.65
CA ASN A 228 -1.48 -11.85 -25.13
C ASN A 228 -0.76 -12.43 -23.91
N VAL A 229 -0.69 -13.77 -23.84
CA VAL A 229 -0.16 -14.46 -22.67
C VAL A 229 1.36 -14.30 -22.64
N PRO A 230 1.95 -13.76 -21.55
CA PRO A 230 3.39 -13.63 -21.41
C PRO A 230 4.11 -14.97 -21.55
N THR A 231 5.29 -14.97 -22.18
CA THR A 231 6.09 -16.18 -22.45
C THR A 231 6.39 -16.98 -21.18
N SER A 232 6.61 -16.30 -20.05
CA SER A 232 6.82 -16.93 -18.75
C SER A 232 5.59 -17.74 -18.30
N ILE A 233 4.39 -17.19 -18.45
CA ILE A 233 3.13 -17.89 -18.13
C ILE A 233 2.88 -19.02 -19.14
N VAL A 234 3.18 -18.79 -20.42
CA VAL A 234 3.07 -19.88 -21.42
C VAL A 234 3.94 -21.05 -21.01
N ARG A 235 5.20 -20.81 -20.64
CA ARG A 235 6.15 -21.85 -20.26
C ARG A 235 5.77 -22.58 -18.98
N ASN A 236 5.40 -21.82 -17.94
CA ASN A 236 5.25 -22.36 -16.60
C ASN A 236 3.85 -22.87 -16.28
N GLU A 237 2.83 -22.39 -17.02
CA GLU A 237 1.43 -22.73 -16.74
C GLU A 237 0.71 -23.33 -17.95
N VAL A 238 0.71 -22.63 -19.10
CA VAL A 238 -0.08 -23.04 -20.26
C VAL A 238 0.43 -24.37 -20.83
N LEU A 239 1.71 -24.51 -21.11
CA LEU A 239 2.29 -25.72 -21.69
C LEU A 239 2.14 -26.97 -20.81
N PRO A 240 2.42 -26.94 -19.49
CA PRO A 240 2.15 -28.06 -18.61
C PRO A 240 0.67 -28.49 -18.60
N ASN A 241 -0.24 -27.49 -18.61
CA ASN A 241 -1.67 -27.78 -18.63
C ASN A 241 -2.15 -28.33 -19.99
N MET A 242 -1.61 -27.85 -21.11
CA MET A 242 -1.90 -28.43 -22.44
C MET A 242 -1.45 -29.88 -22.54
N ARG A 243 -0.33 -30.26 -21.92
CA ARG A 243 0.15 -31.66 -21.87
C ARG A 243 -0.80 -32.57 -21.08
N ARG A 244 -1.44 -32.05 -20.02
CA ARG A 244 -2.39 -32.79 -19.17
C ARG A 244 -3.79 -32.81 -19.76
N ASN A 245 -4.21 -31.75 -20.46
CA ASN A 245 -5.54 -31.59 -21.00
C ASN A 245 -5.49 -31.05 -22.44
N LYS A 246 -5.77 -31.91 -23.43
CA LYS A 246 -5.78 -31.54 -24.86
C LYS A 246 -6.80 -30.44 -25.22
N ASN A 247 -7.84 -30.28 -24.39
CA ASN A 247 -8.86 -29.24 -24.57
C ASN A 247 -8.55 -27.93 -23.84
N TYR A 248 -7.38 -27.80 -23.18
CA TYR A 248 -7.03 -26.66 -22.35
C TYR A 248 -7.18 -25.33 -23.09
N ILE A 249 -6.59 -25.21 -24.28
CA ILE A 249 -6.65 -23.99 -25.12
C ILE A 249 -8.10 -23.62 -25.44
N LYS A 250 -8.90 -24.59 -25.89
CA LYS A 250 -10.30 -24.36 -26.29
C LYS A 250 -11.18 -24.00 -25.08
N SER A 251 -11.04 -24.73 -23.97
CA SER A 251 -11.85 -24.50 -22.75
C SER A 251 -11.55 -23.14 -22.09
N HIS A 252 -10.34 -22.59 -22.27
CA HIS A 252 -9.95 -21.27 -21.77
C HIS A 252 -10.11 -20.17 -22.82
N GLN A 253 -10.79 -20.44 -23.95
CA GLN A 253 -11.00 -19.45 -25.04
C GLN A 253 -9.68 -18.86 -25.56
N MET A 254 -8.62 -19.67 -25.57
CA MET A 254 -7.31 -19.30 -26.08
C MET A 254 -7.13 -19.74 -27.53
N GLU A 255 -6.16 -19.15 -28.21
CA GLU A 255 -5.70 -19.52 -29.55
C GLU A 255 -4.18 -19.40 -29.64
N ILE A 256 -3.57 -20.25 -30.45
CA ILE A 256 -2.15 -20.16 -30.80
C ILE A 256 -2.05 -19.33 -32.07
N THR A 257 -1.40 -18.17 -32.00
CA THR A 257 -1.27 -17.24 -33.12
C THR A 257 0.05 -17.39 -33.88
N GLY A 258 0.98 -18.18 -33.36
CA GLY A 258 2.29 -18.44 -33.96
C GLY A 258 3.22 -19.14 -32.99
N TYR A 259 4.51 -19.15 -33.34
CA TYR A 259 5.59 -19.69 -32.51
C TYR A 259 6.76 -18.70 -32.47
N SER A 260 7.40 -18.57 -31.30
CA SER A 260 8.57 -17.72 -31.11
C SER A 260 9.50 -18.36 -30.08
N GLY A 261 10.79 -18.49 -30.42
CA GLY A 261 11.78 -19.13 -29.53
C GLY A 261 11.44 -20.58 -29.12
N GLY A 262 10.80 -21.34 -30.01
CA GLY A 262 10.37 -22.72 -29.73
C GLY A 262 9.12 -22.84 -28.85
N LEU A 263 8.48 -21.73 -28.48
CA LEU A 263 7.27 -21.68 -27.67
C LEU A 263 6.07 -21.19 -28.49
N PRO A 264 4.83 -21.69 -28.23
CA PRO A 264 3.65 -21.14 -28.87
C PRO A 264 3.40 -19.71 -28.36
N VAL A 265 3.01 -18.82 -29.29
CA VAL A 265 2.46 -17.51 -28.96
C VAL A 265 0.96 -17.71 -28.70
N VAL A 266 0.56 -17.53 -27.44
CA VAL A 266 -0.81 -17.78 -27.01
C VAL A 266 -1.54 -16.48 -26.75
N ARG A 267 -2.78 -16.39 -27.21
CA ARG A 267 -3.66 -15.25 -26.96
C ARG A 267 -5.03 -15.75 -26.46
N GLN A 268 -5.57 -15.13 -25.41
CA GLN A 268 -6.92 -15.38 -24.94
C GLN A 268 -7.88 -14.37 -25.57
N LYS A 269 -9.03 -14.86 -26.03
CA LYS A 269 -10.07 -14.04 -26.66
C LYS A 269 -10.81 -13.17 -25.63
N PRO A 270 -11.38 -12.03 -26.06
CA PRO A 270 -12.28 -11.25 -25.23
C PRO A 270 -13.46 -12.07 -24.71
N GLY A 271 -13.96 -11.75 -23.53
CA GLY A 271 -15.12 -12.40 -22.95
C GLY A 271 -15.10 -12.44 -21.42
N PRO A 272 -16.17 -12.90 -20.79
CA PRO A 272 -16.34 -12.87 -19.33
C PRO A 272 -15.34 -13.74 -18.57
N LYS A 273 -14.70 -14.70 -19.26
CA LYS A 273 -13.65 -15.58 -18.70
C LYS A 273 -12.23 -15.11 -19.03
N ASN A 274 -12.08 -13.97 -19.74
CA ASN A 274 -10.76 -13.44 -20.04
C ASN A 274 -10.04 -13.03 -18.75
N SER A 275 -8.78 -13.40 -18.59
CA SER A 275 -8.00 -13.13 -17.40
C SER A 275 -7.82 -11.62 -17.13
N LEU A 276 -7.95 -10.76 -18.16
CA LEU A 276 -7.93 -9.31 -18.04
C LEU A 276 -9.32 -8.70 -17.78
N GLY A 277 -10.36 -9.52 -17.64
CA GLY A 277 -11.73 -9.06 -17.49
C GLY A 277 -12.25 -8.27 -18.69
N LEU A 278 -13.04 -7.23 -18.44
CA LEU A 278 -13.73 -6.45 -19.45
C LEU A 278 -12.99 -5.18 -19.88
N VAL A 279 -12.00 -4.74 -19.09
CA VAL A 279 -11.27 -3.49 -19.36
C VAL A 279 -9.81 -3.60 -18.93
N LYS A 280 -8.95 -2.94 -19.69
CA LYS A 280 -7.51 -2.80 -19.44
C LYS A 280 -7.11 -1.34 -19.59
N PHE A 281 -6.33 -0.83 -18.63
CA PHE A 281 -5.79 0.53 -18.62
C PHE A 281 -4.29 0.46 -18.86
N LEU A 282 -3.81 1.14 -19.88
CA LEU A 282 -2.44 1.08 -20.34
C LEU A 282 -1.71 2.39 -20.08
N PHE A 283 -0.60 2.28 -19.40
CA PHE A 283 0.43 3.31 -19.21
C PHE A 283 1.77 2.70 -19.63
N PRO A 284 2.28 3.03 -20.84
CA PRO A 284 3.50 2.41 -21.37
C PRO A 284 4.66 2.51 -20.40
N ASN A 285 5.28 1.37 -20.08
CA ASN A 285 6.40 1.24 -19.16
C ASN A 285 7.27 0.03 -19.49
N SER A 286 8.49 -0.03 -18.96
CA SER A 286 9.44 -1.13 -19.18
C SER A 286 9.23 -2.35 -18.29
N TYR A 287 8.21 -2.33 -17.43
CA TYR A 287 7.92 -3.40 -16.45
C TYR A 287 6.78 -4.32 -16.88
N ASP A 288 6.13 -4.03 -18.03
CA ASP A 288 4.95 -4.74 -18.52
C ASP A 288 3.78 -4.78 -17.51
N ILE A 289 3.68 -3.75 -16.66
CA ILE A 289 2.63 -3.60 -15.66
C ILE A 289 1.50 -2.72 -16.19
N TYR A 290 0.27 -3.14 -15.96
CA TYR A 290 -0.95 -2.39 -16.30
C TYR A 290 -2.05 -2.67 -15.27
N LEU A 291 -3.09 -1.82 -15.25
CA LEU A 291 -4.30 -2.11 -14.50
C LEU A 291 -5.29 -2.81 -15.41
N HIS A 292 -6.04 -3.77 -14.85
CA HIS A 292 -7.07 -4.48 -15.60
C HIS A 292 -8.15 -5.05 -14.69
N ASP A 293 -9.30 -5.30 -15.26
CA ASP A 293 -10.36 -6.05 -14.62
C ASP A 293 -10.01 -7.54 -14.45
N THR A 294 -10.83 -8.31 -13.78
CA THR A 294 -10.62 -9.75 -13.57
C THR A 294 -11.95 -10.47 -13.38
N PRO A 295 -12.08 -11.74 -13.88
CA PRO A 295 -13.22 -12.59 -13.54
C PRO A 295 -13.17 -13.08 -12.08
N SER A 296 -11.99 -13.09 -11.44
CA SER A 296 -11.79 -13.57 -10.05
C SER A 296 -12.16 -12.50 -9.02
N LYS A 297 -13.43 -12.07 -9.02
CA LYS A 297 -13.92 -10.99 -8.15
C LYS A 297 -13.86 -11.31 -6.66
N SER A 298 -13.92 -12.58 -6.26
CA SER A 298 -13.82 -12.99 -4.85
C SER A 298 -12.51 -12.59 -4.19
N LEU A 299 -11.42 -12.44 -4.96
CA LEU A 299 -10.11 -12.02 -4.43
C LEU A 299 -10.12 -10.61 -3.83
N PHE A 300 -11.06 -9.76 -4.22
CA PHE A 300 -11.18 -8.42 -3.64
C PHE A 300 -11.65 -8.42 -2.17
N GLY A 301 -12.28 -9.53 -1.73
CA GLY A 301 -12.71 -9.72 -0.33
C GLY A 301 -11.62 -10.26 0.60
N GLU A 302 -10.47 -10.70 0.05
CA GLU A 302 -9.38 -11.24 0.86
C GLU A 302 -8.66 -10.13 1.65
N SER A 303 -8.17 -10.45 2.84
CA SER A 303 -7.39 -9.52 3.67
C SER A 303 -6.00 -9.27 3.08
N SER A 304 -5.34 -10.30 2.54
CA SER A 304 -4.11 -10.18 1.76
C SER A 304 -4.43 -10.41 0.29
N ARG A 305 -4.11 -9.45 -0.56
CA ARG A 305 -4.45 -9.47 -1.99
C ARG A 305 -3.22 -9.50 -2.90
N ALA A 306 -2.16 -10.18 -2.48
CA ALA A 306 -0.93 -10.38 -3.26
C ALA A 306 -0.99 -11.69 -4.06
N PHE A 307 -1.74 -11.71 -5.17
CA PHE A 307 -1.99 -12.92 -5.96
C PHE A 307 -1.63 -12.82 -7.44
N SER A 308 -1.31 -11.62 -7.95
CA SER A 308 -1.03 -11.44 -9.37
C SER A 308 0.44 -11.73 -9.73
N HIS A 309 0.73 -11.74 -11.04
CA HIS A 309 2.09 -11.84 -11.58
C HIS A 309 2.72 -10.45 -11.81
N GLY A 310 2.32 -9.44 -11.04
CA GLY A 310 2.87 -8.08 -11.09
C GLY A 310 1.86 -7.02 -11.52
N CYS A 311 0.93 -7.33 -12.41
CA CYS A 311 -0.14 -6.43 -12.80
C CYS A 311 -1.15 -6.18 -11.66
N ILE A 312 -1.92 -5.11 -11.77
CA ILE A 312 -2.87 -4.67 -10.75
C ILE A 312 -4.30 -4.95 -11.26
N ARG A 313 -5.06 -5.67 -10.45
CA ARG A 313 -6.45 -6.03 -10.77
C ARG A 313 -7.41 -5.24 -9.94
#